data_40f14f30b74a462d85b989d1bde96c19
#
_entry.id   40f14f30b74a462d85b989d1bde96c19
#
_cell.length_a   1.000
_cell.length_b   1.000
_cell.length_c   1.000
_cell.angle_alpha   90.00
_cell.angle_beta   90.00
_cell.angle_gamma   90.00
#
_symmetry.space_group_name_H-M   'P 1'
#
loop_
_entity.id
_entity.type
_entity.pdbx_description
1 polymer ?
#
loop_
_entity_poly.entity_id
_entity_poly.type
_entity_poly.pdbx_seq_one_letter_code
_entity_poly.pdbx_strand_id
1 'polypeptide(L)'
;MLMKEVKEVVDTVSVALANGQPEEAGNVVMQEVNHALLSMGVDEAMADKIDNFIILLFIIGIALLANLICRKIILRTVSKLVKQTKATWDDIVFNDKVMVNISRMVAPILIYISIPIAFPEHADSALLDFLRRLCMIYILAVFLRFVSALFTAVYLVYSAREQYKDKPLKGLLQTAQVILFFIGAIIIISILIKQSPVVLLTGLGASAAVLMLVFKDSIMGFVSGIQLSANNMLKVGDWITMPKYGADGTVIEVTLNTVKVRNFDNTITTIPPYLLISDSFQNWQGMQESGGRRVKRSINIDMTSVHFCTPEMLAKYRKIQLLKDYVDETEKVVEEYNKEHHIDNSVLVNGRRQTNLGVFRAYLTNYLKNLPTVNQDLTCMVRQLQPTETGIPLELYFFSANKVWVAYEGILADVFDHVLAIIPEFDLRVFQNPSGADLHRIGVKIEN
;
A
#
# COMPACT_ATOMS: atom_id res chain seq x y z
N MET A 1 -37.07 69.53 0.69
CA MET A 1 -37.88 68.81 1.68
C MET A 1 -37.42 67.34 1.71
N LEU A 2 -37.57 66.59 0.66
CA LEU A 2 -37.19 65.16 0.56
C LEU A 2 -35.76 64.81 1.01
N MET A 3 -34.71 65.59 0.66
CA MET A 3 -33.36 65.34 1.06
C MET A 3 -33.06 65.50 2.57
N LYS A 4 -33.90 66.30 3.26
CA LYS A 4 -33.79 66.51 4.70
C LYS A 4 -34.43 65.33 5.46
N GLU A 5 -35.58 64.91 5.00
CA GLU A 5 -36.28 63.71 5.52
C GLU A 5 -35.49 62.43 5.33
N VAL A 6 -34.90 62.18 4.14
CA VAL A 6 -34.04 61.05 3.90
C VAL A 6 -32.80 61.06 4.80
N LYS A 7 -32.24 62.23 5.08
CA LYS A 7 -31.07 62.31 5.99
C LYS A 7 -31.46 62.01 7.43
N GLU A 8 -32.60 62.44 7.89
CA GLU A 8 -33.12 62.18 9.27
C GLU A 8 -33.39 60.69 9.47
N VAL A 9 -33.98 60.02 8.47
CA VAL A 9 -34.18 58.56 8.45
C VAL A 9 -32.85 57.80 8.52
N VAL A 10 -31.87 58.20 7.66
CA VAL A 10 -30.53 57.59 7.65
C VAL A 10 -29.83 57.76 9.01
N ASP A 11 -29.91 58.90 9.63
CA ASP A 11 -29.30 59.16 10.95
C ASP A 11 -29.99 58.34 12.04
N THR A 12 -31.33 58.23 12.03
CA THR A 12 -32.10 57.41 13.00
C THR A 12 -31.79 55.92 12.85
N VAL A 13 -31.74 55.41 11.62
CA VAL A 13 -31.37 54.00 11.31
C VAL A 13 -29.95 53.70 11.73
N SER A 14 -29.00 54.64 11.47
CA SER A 14 -27.62 54.47 11.87
C SER A 14 -27.41 54.40 13.39
N VAL A 15 -28.17 55.20 14.16
CA VAL A 15 -28.19 55.21 15.63
C VAL A 15 -28.78 53.91 16.18
N ALA A 16 -29.90 53.46 15.66
CA ALA A 16 -30.53 52.19 16.05
C ALA A 16 -29.61 50.98 15.81
N LEU A 17 -28.93 50.93 14.66
CA LEU A 17 -27.95 49.89 14.35
C LEU A 17 -26.72 49.97 15.26
N ALA A 18 -26.23 51.17 15.59
CA ALA A 18 -25.09 51.35 16.48
C ALA A 18 -25.41 50.92 17.91
N ASN A 19 -26.65 51.05 18.33
CA ASN A 19 -27.15 50.62 19.65
C ASN A 19 -27.48 49.12 19.72
N GLY A 20 -27.29 48.36 18.64
CA GLY A 20 -27.60 46.94 18.60
C GLY A 20 -29.09 46.62 18.58
N GLN A 21 -29.94 47.53 18.10
CA GLN A 21 -31.37 47.43 17.98
C GLN A 21 -31.80 47.34 16.48
N PRO A 22 -31.47 46.26 15.75
CA PRO A 22 -31.78 46.13 14.34
C PRO A 22 -33.28 46.13 14.02
N GLU A 23 -34.11 45.70 14.99
CA GLU A 23 -35.57 45.70 14.84
C GLU A 23 -36.16 47.12 14.79
N GLU A 24 -35.64 48.03 15.61
CA GLU A 24 -36.03 49.43 15.54
C GLU A 24 -35.65 50.11 14.25
N ALA A 25 -34.44 49.80 13.74
CA ALA A 25 -33.99 50.28 12.43
C ALA A 25 -34.90 49.81 11.29
N GLY A 26 -35.35 48.55 11.34
CA GLY A 26 -36.28 47.97 10.37
C GLY A 26 -37.64 48.66 10.42
N ASN A 27 -38.20 48.90 11.61
CA ASN A 27 -39.49 49.55 11.79
C ASN A 27 -39.48 50.98 11.30
N VAL A 28 -38.43 51.76 11.51
CA VAL A 28 -38.29 53.13 11.00
C VAL A 28 -38.31 53.14 9.45
N VAL A 29 -37.55 52.25 8.82
CA VAL A 29 -37.56 52.16 7.32
C VAL A 29 -38.94 51.75 6.80
N MET A 30 -39.59 50.81 7.43
CA MET A 30 -40.89 50.29 7.05
C MET A 30 -41.99 51.40 7.14
N GLN A 31 -42.00 52.16 8.26
CA GLN A 31 -42.92 53.26 8.45
C GLN A 31 -42.76 54.37 7.39
N GLU A 32 -41.54 54.72 7.04
CA GLU A 32 -41.26 55.72 6.01
C GLU A 32 -41.65 55.27 4.58
N VAL A 33 -41.38 54.02 4.24
CA VAL A 33 -41.83 53.45 2.95
C VAL A 33 -43.32 53.36 2.87
N ASN A 34 -44.01 52.97 3.95
CA ASN A 34 -45.47 52.91 4.02
C ASN A 34 -46.06 54.31 3.93
N HIS A 35 -45.51 55.31 4.65
CA HIS A 35 -45.93 56.69 4.56
C HIS A 35 -45.75 57.28 3.16
N ALA A 36 -44.66 56.93 2.45
CA ALA A 36 -44.45 57.35 1.07
C ALA A 36 -45.46 56.71 0.10
N LEU A 37 -45.82 55.43 0.30
CA LEU A 37 -46.82 54.74 -0.54
C LEU A 37 -48.21 55.29 -0.32
N LEU A 38 -48.60 55.59 0.91
CA LEU A 38 -49.87 56.23 1.25
C LEU A 38 -49.97 57.64 0.67
N SER A 39 -48.87 58.40 0.66
CA SER A 39 -48.81 59.73 0.00
C SER A 39 -48.98 59.68 -1.49
N MET A 40 -48.66 58.55 -2.13
CA MET A 40 -48.89 58.29 -3.57
C MET A 40 -50.30 57.78 -3.88
N GLY A 41 -51.19 57.65 -2.89
CA GLY A 41 -52.57 57.25 -3.06
C GLY A 41 -52.80 55.73 -3.12
N VAL A 42 -51.87 54.94 -2.60
CA VAL A 42 -52.01 53.48 -2.47
C VAL A 42 -52.90 53.21 -1.28
N ASP A 43 -53.84 52.26 -1.39
CA ASP A 43 -54.73 51.82 -0.29
C ASP A 43 -53.89 51.15 0.82
N GLU A 44 -54.22 51.37 2.08
CA GLU A 44 -53.46 50.93 3.28
C GLU A 44 -53.21 49.41 3.27
N ALA A 45 -54.22 48.60 2.89
CA ALA A 45 -54.12 47.16 2.79
C ALA A 45 -53.22 46.70 1.63
N MET A 46 -53.01 47.53 0.60
CA MET A 46 -52.05 47.29 -0.47
C MET A 46 -50.67 47.84 -0.11
N ALA A 47 -50.55 48.94 0.60
CA ALA A 47 -49.32 49.53 1.03
C ALA A 47 -48.55 48.53 1.90
N ASP A 48 -49.16 47.88 2.89
CA ASP A 48 -48.55 46.85 3.76
C ASP A 48 -48.06 45.58 3.03
N LYS A 49 -48.56 45.33 1.83
CA LYS A 49 -48.04 44.21 1.02
C LYS A 49 -46.93 44.63 0.06
N ILE A 50 -46.99 45.87 -0.41
CA ILE A 50 -46.08 46.43 -1.39
C ILE A 50 -44.77 46.88 -0.72
N ASP A 51 -44.85 47.46 0.49
CA ASP A 51 -43.66 47.91 1.26
C ASP A 51 -42.69 46.77 1.51
N ASN A 52 -43.19 45.63 1.98
CA ASN A 52 -42.36 44.42 2.17
C ASN A 52 -41.63 44.00 0.90
N PHE A 53 -42.35 44.06 -0.25
CA PHE A 53 -41.72 43.70 -1.55
C PHE A 53 -40.70 44.74 -1.99
N ILE A 54 -40.99 46.03 -1.83
CA ILE A 54 -40.05 47.12 -2.15
C ILE A 54 -38.80 47.05 -1.32
N ILE A 55 -38.92 46.80 0.03
CA ILE A 55 -37.81 46.68 0.95
C ILE A 55 -36.94 45.49 0.56
N LEU A 56 -37.54 44.33 0.25
CA LEU A 56 -36.80 43.15 -0.23
C LEU A 56 -36.01 43.45 -1.53
N LEU A 57 -36.66 44.14 -2.50
CA LEU A 57 -36.03 44.49 -3.76
C LEU A 57 -34.85 45.47 -3.57
N PHE A 58 -35.02 46.41 -2.65
CA PHE A 58 -33.97 47.37 -2.26
C PHE A 58 -32.79 46.70 -1.56
N ILE A 59 -33.05 45.79 -0.65
CA ILE A 59 -32.00 44.97 -0.01
C ILE A 59 -31.21 44.16 -1.03
N ILE A 60 -31.91 43.51 -1.96
CA ILE A 60 -31.26 42.76 -3.06
C ILE A 60 -30.40 43.71 -3.91
N GLY A 61 -30.92 44.90 -4.24
CA GLY A 61 -30.20 45.92 -4.99
C GLY A 61 -28.91 46.37 -4.30
N ILE A 62 -28.99 46.70 -3.00
CA ILE A 62 -27.82 47.06 -2.16
C ILE A 62 -26.83 45.90 -2.09
N ALA A 63 -27.29 44.68 -1.86
CA ALA A 63 -26.45 43.50 -1.79
C ALA A 63 -25.69 43.23 -3.11
N LEU A 64 -26.36 43.40 -4.25
CA LEU A 64 -25.71 43.27 -5.56
C LEU A 64 -24.70 44.41 -5.81
N LEU A 65 -25.03 45.64 -5.44
CA LEU A 65 -24.12 46.77 -5.54
C LEU A 65 -22.89 46.57 -4.66
N ALA A 66 -23.10 46.18 -3.41
CA ALA A 66 -22.02 45.86 -2.46
C ALA A 66 -21.13 44.72 -3.01
N ASN A 67 -21.71 43.68 -3.61
CA ASN A 67 -20.97 42.61 -4.25
C ASN A 67 -20.08 43.11 -5.40
N LEU A 68 -20.59 44.02 -6.25
CA LEU A 68 -19.82 44.60 -7.34
C LEU A 68 -18.67 45.47 -6.83
N ILE A 69 -18.91 46.27 -5.78
CA ILE A 69 -17.89 47.09 -5.13
C ILE A 69 -16.84 46.23 -4.47
N CYS A 70 -17.24 45.28 -3.62
CA CYS A 70 -16.33 44.36 -2.92
C CYS A 70 -15.51 43.53 -3.93
N ARG A 71 -16.11 43.03 -5.00
CA ARG A 71 -15.39 42.33 -6.07
C ARG A 71 -14.28 43.20 -6.66
N LYS A 72 -14.58 44.46 -6.95
CA LYS A 72 -13.63 45.42 -7.55
C LYS A 72 -12.49 45.75 -6.54
N ILE A 73 -12.84 45.91 -5.27
CA ILE A 73 -11.87 46.17 -4.20
C ILE A 73 -10.98 44.95 -3.97
N ILE A 74 -11.58 43.76 -3.76
CA ILE A 74 -10.84 42.51 -3.49
C ILE A 74 -9.86 42.23 -4.63
N LEU A 75 -10.34 42.23 -5.89
CA LEU A 75 -9.48 41.96 -7.03
C LEU A 75 -8.34 42.98 -7.18
N ARG A 76 -8.59 44.26 -6.93
CA ARG A 76 -7.54 45.29 -7.02
C ARG A 76 -6.54 45.21 -5.88
N THR A 77 -7.00 45.03 -4.65
CA THR A 77 -6.16 44.99 -3.45
C THR A 77 -5.29 43.74 -3.43
N VAL A 78 -5.89 42.57 -3.68
CA VAL A 78 -5.15 41.30 -3.71
C VAL A 78 -4.15 41.27 -4.86
N SER A 79 -4.55 41.67 -6.07
CA SER A 79 -3.64 41.76 -7.23
C SER A 79 -2.49 42.73 -6.98
N LYS A 80 -2.70 43.82 -6.22
CA LYS A 80 -1.62 44.75 -5.85
C LYS A 80 -0.69 44.14 -4.80
N LEU A 81 -1.20 43.43 -3.83
CA LEU A 81 -0.40 42.75 -2.79
C LEU A 81 0.44 41.62 -3.39
N VAL A 82 -0.17 40.76 -4.22
CA VAL A 82 0.49 39.64 -4.89
C VAL A 82 1.64 40.11 -5.79
N LYS A 83 1.44 41.22 -6.53
CA LYS A 83 2.52 41.81 -7.36
C LYS A 83 3.68 42.40 -6.58
N GLN A 84 3.55 42.65 -5.27
CA GLN A 84 4.61 43.14 -4.41
C GLN A 84 5.45 41.98 -3.80
N THR A 85 4.98 40.76 -3.85
CA THR A 85 5.65 39.56 -3.34
C THR A 85 6.53 38.96 -4.43
N LYS A 86 7.71 38.45 -4.07
CA LYS A 86 8.62 37.74 -5.00
C LYS A 86 8.29 36.24 -5.12
N ALA A 87 7.27 35.78 -4.43
CA ALA A 87 6.88 34.38 -4.40
C ALA A 87 5.93 34.06 -5.55
N THR A 88 6.17 32.98 -6.29
CA THR A 88 5.35 32.55 -7.42
C THR A 88 4.12 31.74 -7.03
N TRP A 89 4.06 31.26 -5.78
CA TRP A 89 2.94 30.45 -5.29
C TRP A 89 1.69 31.28 -4.97
N ASP A 90 1.87 32.54 -4.57
CA ASP A 90 0.77 33.45 -4.25
C ASP A 90 0.01 33.92 -5.51
N ASP A 91 0.65 34.07 -6.65
CA ASP A 91 0.01 34.30 -7.94
C ASP A 91 -0.97 33.18 -8.32
N ILE A 92 -0.64 31.94 -7.95
CA ILE A 92 -1.45 30.75 -8.26
C ILE A 92 -2.59 30.62 -7.26
N VAL A 93 -2.35 30.81 -5.96
CA VAL A 93 -3.35 30.65 -4.90
C VAL A 93 -4.36 31.79 -4.91
N PHE A 94 -3.94 33.02 -5.13
CA PHE A 94 -4.78 34.21 -5.14
C PHE A 94 -5.18 34.64 -6.57
N ASN A 95 -5.34 33.68 -7.47
CA ASN A 95 -5.78 33.98 -8.82
C ASN A 95 -7.23 34.51 -8.86
N ASP A 96 -7.60 35.14 -9.96
CA ASP A 96 -8.91 35.78 -10.15
C ASP A 96 -10.09 34.83 -9.90
N LYS A 97 -9.95 33.54 -10.20
CA LYS A 97 -11.02 32.53 -10.01
C LYS A 97 -11.32 32.32 -8.52
N VAL A 98 -10.28 32.23 -7.67
CA VAL A 98 -10.42 32.07 -6.24
C VAL A 98 -11.03 33.33 -5.62
N MET A 99 -10.52 34.50 -6.02
CA MET A 99 -10.97 35.80 -5.49
C MET A 99 -12.42 36.14 -5.88
N VAL A 100 -12.82 35.81 -7.10
CA VAL A 100 -14.22 35.99 -7.54
C VAL A 100 -15.17 35.12 -6.72
N ASN A 101 -14.78 33.90 -6.32
CA ASN A 101 -15.63 33.06 -5.46
C ASN A 101 -15.82 33.70 -4.07
N ILE A 102 -14.78 34.30 -3.47
CA ILE A 102 -14.93 35.02 -2.19
C ILE A 102 -15.91 36.18 -2.34
N SER A 103 -15.77 36.99 -3.38
CA SER A 103 -16.65 38.14 -3.59
C SER A 103 -18.12 37.77 -3.78
N ARG A 104 -18.40 36.59 -4.36
CA ARG A 104 -19.77 36.10 -4.54
C ARG A 104 -20.51 35.75 -3.25
N MET A 105 -19.78 35.62 -2.14
CA MET A 105 -20.39 35.37 -0.81
C MET A 105 -20.99 36.64 -0.19
N VAL A 106 -20.56 37.83 -0.63
CA VAL A 106 -20.94 39.12 -0.02
C VAL A 106 -22.44 39.36 -0.13
N ALA A 107 -23.00 39.24 -1.34
CA ALA A 107 -24.42 39.50 -1.56
C ALA A 107 -25.35 38.59 -0.72
N PRO A 108 -25.22 37.26 -0.76
CA PRO A 108 -26.08 36.38 0.02
C PRO A 108 -25.90 36.54 1.55
N ILE A 109 -24.70 36.88 2.01
CA ILE A 109 -24.46 37.20 3.44
C ILE A 109 -25.23 38.46 3.84
N LEU A 110 -25.16 39.52 3.01
CA LEU A 110 -25.91 40.74 3.26
C LEU A 110 -27.41 40.49 3.26
N ILE A 111 -27.94 39.75 2.29
CA ILE A 111 -29.36 39.39 2.22
C ILE A 111 -29.76 38.59 3.45
N TYR A 112 -28.95 37.57 3.86
CA TYR A 112 -29.24 36.75 5.03
C TYR A 112 -29.35 37.57 6.34
N ILE A 113 -28.46 38.54 6.53
CA ILE A 113 -28.44 39.43 7.70
C ILE A 113 -29.58 40.44 7.64
N SER A 114 -29.93 40.94 6.44
CA SER A 114 -30.92 41.97 6.27
C SER A 114 -32.37 41.46 6.34
N ILE A 115 -32.65 40.17 6.07
CA ILE A 115 -34.01 39.62 6.10
C ILE A 115 -34.68 39.82 7.48
N PRO A 116 -34.06 39.49 8.65
CA PRO A 116 -34.68 39.72 9.97
C PRO A 116 -34.90 41.19 10.27
N ILE A 117 -34.05 42.09 9.75
CA ILE A 117 -34.16 43.52 9.94
C ILE A 117 -35.31 44.09 9.14
N ALA A 118 -35.51 43.60 7.92
CA ALA A 118 -36.56 44.07 7.03
C ALA A 118 -37.97 43.59 7.40
N PHE A 119 -38.08 42.45 8.06
CA PHE A 119 -39.37 41.82 8.38
C PHE A 119 -39.44 41.38 9.86
N PRO A 120 -39.41 42.34 10.79
CA PRO A 120 -39.38 42.03 12.21
C PRO A 120 -40.68 41.33 12.70
N GLU A 121 -41.85 41.76 12.22
CA GLU A 121 -43.15 41.20 12.59
C GLU A 121 -43.46 39.85 11.95
N HIS A 122 -42.78 39.52 10.87
CA HIS A 122 -42.98 38.28 10.10
C HIS A 122 -41.75 37.34 10.19
N ALA A 123 -40.88 37.57 11.18
CA ALA A 123 -39.62 36.81 11.30
C ALA A 123 -39.81 35.29 11.36
N ASP A 124 -40.95 34.82 11.89
CA ASP A 124 -41.32 33.41 12.02
C ASP A 124 -42.13 32.86 10.83
N SER A 125 -42.31 33.64 9.76
CA SER A 125 -43.08 33.18 8.59
C SER A 125 -42.31 32.04 7.87
N ALA A 126 -43.05 30.99 7.47
CA ALA A 126 -42.48 29.84 6.77
C ALA A 126 -41.73 30.23 5.47
N LEU A 127 -42.20 31.32 4.82
CA LEU A 127 -41.56 31.83 3.59
C LEU A 127 -40.17 32.43 3.88
N LEU A 128 -40.08 33.28 4.91
CA LEU A 128 -38.82 33.93 5.24
C LEU A 128 -37.79 32.93 5.81
N ASP A 129 -38.22 31.95 6.59
CA ASP A 129 -37.36 30.86 7.02
C ASP A 129 -36.86 30.04 5.83
N PHE A 130 -37.70 29.79 4.84
CA PHE A 130 -37.29 29.14 3.60
C PHE A 130 -36.26 29.97 2.80
N LEU A 131 -36.50 31.29 2.67
CA LEU A 131 -35.54 32.20 1.98
C LEU A 131 -34.20 32.25 2.68
N ARG A 132 -34.18 32.33 4.01
CA ARG A 132 -32.94 32.28 4.83
C ARG A 132 -32.15 30.98 4.56
N ARG A 133 -32.83 29.86 4.50
CA ARG A 133 -32.19 28.58 4.18
C ARG A 133 -31.62 28.58 2.75
N LEU A 134 -32.35 29.11 1.78
CA LEU A 134 -31.83 29.25 0.42
C LEU A 134 -30.57 30.11 0.37
N CYS A 135 -30.54 31.23 1.12
CA CYS A 135 -29.34 32.05 1.24
C CYS A 135 -28.20 31.27 1.89
N MET A 136 -28.45 30.53 2.95
CA MET A 136 -27.46 29.72 3.65
C MET A 136 -26.90 28.60 2.75
N ILE A 137 -27.76 27.93 1.98
CA ILE A 137 -27.36 26.92 0.99
C ILE A 137 -26.51 27.55 -0.11
N TYR A 138 -26.88 28.74 -0.60
CA TYR A 138 -26.08 29.44 -1.61
C TYR A 138 -24.71 29.87 -1.08
N ILE A 139 -24.65 30.41 0.14
CA ILE A 139 -23.39 30.75 0.83
C ILE A 139 -22.51 29.51 0.93
N LEU A 140 -23.05 28.39 1.39
CA LEU A 140 -22.32 27.13 1.51
C LEU A 140 -21.84 26.62 0.15
N ALA A 141 -22.70 26.66 -0.88
CA ALA A 141 -22.30 26.23 -2.24
C ALA A 141 -21.15 27.07 -2.82
N VAL A 142 -21.17 28.39 -2.60
CA VAL A 142 -20.08 29.28 -3.02
C VAL A 142 -18.82 29.02 -2.19
N PHE A 143 -18.98 28.79 -0.88
CA PHE A 143 -17.86 28.42 0.00
C PHE A 143 -17.19 27.12 -0.43
N LEU A 144 -17.96 26.07 -0.73
CA LEU A 144 -17.43 24.81 -1.25
C LEU A 144 -16.66 24.99 -2.56
N ARG A 145 -17.18 25.84 -3.47
CA ARG A 145 -16.46 26.20 -4.72
C ARG A 145 -15.17 26.96 -4.44
N PHE A 146 -15.18 27.84 -3.44
CA PHE A 146 -13.98 28.56 -3.02
C PHE A 146 -12.91 27.59 -2.50
N VAL A 147 -13.28 26.70 -1.56
CA VAL A 147 -12.35 25.68 -1.01
C VAL A 147 -11.84 24.73 -2.11
N SER A 148 -12.72 24.29 -3.02
CA SER A 148 -12.33 23.47 -4.17
C SER A 148 -11.34 24.18 -5.10
N ALA A 149 -11.54 25.49 -5.35
CA ALA A 149 -10.60 26.31 -6.12
C ALA A 149 -9.26 26.46 -5.41
N LEU A 150 -9.28 26.61 -4.08
CA LEU A 150 -8.07 26.66 -3.26
C LEU A 150 -7.30 25.34 -3.32
N PHE A 151 -7.95 24.19 -3.22
CA PHE A 151 -7.33 22.87 -3.39
C PHE A 151 -6.67 22.74 -4.77
N THR A 152 -7.35 23.23 -5.81
CA THR A 152 -6.80 23.22 -7.18
C THR A 152 -5.57 24.13 -7.28
N ALA A 153 -5.59 25.32 -6.67
CA ALA A 153 -4.46 26.21 -6.64
C ALA A 153 -3.25 25.61 -5.92
N VAL A 154 -3.48 25.01 -4.75
CA VAL A 154 -2.43 24.28 -4.00
C VAL A 154 -1.85 23.13 -4.84
N TYR A 155 -2.69 22.35 -5.50
CA TYR A 155 -2.23 21.29 -6.41
C TYR A 155 -1.33 21.85 -7.52
N LEU A 156 -1.69 22.97 -8.16
CA LEU A 156 -0.89 23.57 -9.21
C LEU A 156 0.49 24.03 -8.71
N VAL A 157 0.56 24.58 -7.50
CA VAL A 157 1.84 24.96 -6.86
C VAL A 157 2.74 23.74 -6.66
N TYR A 158 2.18 22.63 -6.15
CA TYR A 158 2.98 21.42 -5.88
C TYR A 158 3.35 20.69 -7.18
N SER A 159 2.43 20.58 -8.13
CA SER A 159 2.68 19.90 -9.41
C SER A 159 3.70 20.60 -10.31
N ALA A 160 3.93 21.91 -10.10
CA ALA A 160 4.96 22.67 -10.79
C ALA A 160 6.39 22.37 -10.32
N ARG A 161 6.55 21.69 -9.17
CA ARG A 161 7.88 21.33 -8.64
C ARG A 161 8.35 20.01 -9.24
N GLU A 162 9.58 19.94 -9.74
CA GLU A 162 10.15 18.74 -10.38
C GLU A 162 10.10 17.48 -9.49
N GLN A 163 10.27 17.64 -8.18
CA GLN A 163 10.25 16.55 -7.20
C GLN A 163 8.88 15.78 -7.13
N TYR A 164 7.79 16.38 -7.63
CA TYR A 164 6.44 15.83 -7.53
C TYR A 164 5.81 15.52 -8.89
N LYS A 165 6.56 15.69 -9.99
CA LYS A 165 6.07 15.57 -11.38
C LYS A 165 5.52 14.17 -11.70
N ASP A 166 6.14 13.12 -11.13
CA ASP A 166 5.78 11.72 -11.34
C ASP A 166 4.82 11.15 -10.27
N LYS A 167 4.40 11.99 -9.30
CA LYS A 167 3.50 11.53 -8.24
C LYS A 167 2.03 11.73 -8.63
N PRO A 168 1.11 10.82 -8.27
CA PRO A 168 -0.30 10.89 -8.66
C PRO A 168 -1.10 11.91 -7.82
N LEU A 169 -0.58 13.16 -7.73
CA LEU A 169 -1.19 14.24 -6.92
C LEU A 169 -2.59 14.61 -7.41
N LYS A 170 -2.87 14.43 -8.72
CA LYS A 170 -4.19 14.70 -9.29
C LYS A 170 -5.28 13.81 -8.68
N GLY A 171 -4.96 12.53 -8.41
CA GLY A 171 -5.89 11.62 -7.74
C GLY A 171 -6.21 12.08 -6.32
N LEU A 172 -5.20 12.54 -5.56
CA LEU A 172 -5.39 13.08 -4.21
C LEU A 172 -6.28 14.33 -4.22
N LEU A 173 -6.07 15.24 -5.17
CA LEU A 173 -6.92 16.41 -5.35
C LEU A 173 -8.38 16.02 -5.61
N GLN A 174 -8.61 15.09 -6.56
CA GLN A 174 -9.95 14.63 -6.89
C GLN A 174 -10.65 13.99 -5.69
N THR A 175 -9.94 13.15 -4.93
CA THR A 175 -10.47 12.52 -3.72
C THR A 175 -10.83 13.57 -2.66
N ALA A 176 -9.97 14.56 -2.42
CA ALA A 176 -10.25 15.65 -1.47
C ALA A 176 -11.48 16.47 -1.89
N GLN A 177 -11.64 16.76 -3.18
CA GLN A 177 -12.81 17.47 -3.71
C GLN A 177 -14.09 16.64 -3.58
N VAL A 178 -14.05 15.32 -3.85
CA VAL A 178 -15.21 14.43 -3.67
C VAL A 178 -15.66 14.43 -2.21
N ILE A 179 -14.71 14.29 -1.24
CA ILE A 179 -15.02 14.34 0.19
C ILE A 179 -15.62 15.69 0.57
N LEU A 180 -15.05 16.80 0.10
CA LEU A 180 -15.53 18.15 0.35
C LEU A 180 -16.99 18.33 -0.11
N PHE A 181 -17.28 17.94 -1.36
CA PHE A 181 -18.64 18.06 -1.89
C PHE A 181 -19.62 17.08 -1.24
N PHE A 182 -19.18 15.89 -0.84
CA PHE A 182 -20.00 14.94 -0.11
C PHE A 182 -20.43 15.49 1.26
N ILE A 183 -19.48 16.04 2.03
CA ILE A 183 -19.78 16.70 3.33
C ILE A 183 -20.68 17.90 3.09
N GLY A 184 -20.40 18.72 2.06
CA GLY A 184 -21.21 19.85 1.69
C GLY A 184 -22.65 19.48 1.33
N ALA A 185 -22.85 18.38 0.60
CA ALA A 185 -24.17 17.86 0.28
C ALA A 185 -24.96 17.45 1.54
N ILE A 186 -24.31 16.79 2.50
CA ILE A 186 -24.94 16.42 3.78
C ILE A 186 -25.39 17.68 4.55
N ILE A 187 -24.55 18.72 4.59
CA ILE A 187 -24.91 19.99 5.25
C ILE A 187 -26.07 20.66 4.53
N ILE A 188 -26.09 20.67 3.19
CA ILE A 188 -27.22 21.23 2.42
C ILE A 188 -28.50 20.47 2.73
N ILE A 189 -28.47 19.14 2.72
CA ILE A 189 -29.63 18.31 3.08
C ILE A 189 -30.08 18.61 4.51
N SER A 190 -29.14 18.71 5.46
CA SER A 190 -29.39 19.06 6.86
C SER A 190 -30.16 20.39 7.00
N ILE A 191 -29.74 21.43 6.27
CA ILE A 191 -30.41 22.75 6.23
C ILE A 191 -31.84 22.62 5.68
N LEU A 192 -32.02 21.83 4.61
CA LEU A 192 -33.34 21.65 3.97
C LEU A 192 -34.33 20.94 4.89
N ILE A 193 -33.92 19.87 5.57
CA ILE A 193 -34.79 19.04 6.40
C ILE A 193 -34.86 19.50 7.89
N LYS A 194 -34.19 20.59 8.25
CA LYS A 194 -34.09 21.13 9.62
C LYS A 194 -33.52 20.14 10.65
N GLN A 195 -32.60 19.30 10.25
CA GLN A 195 -31.94 18.34 11.12
C GLN A 195 -30.46 18.68 11.31
N SER A 196 -29.88 18.30 12.44
CA SER A 196 -28.44 18.49 12.65
C SER A 196 -27.63 17.67 11.66
N PRO A 197 -26.57 18.24 11.03
CA PRO A 197 -25.64 17.47 10.18
C PRO A 197 -25.03 16.27 10.90
N VAL A 198 -24.81 16.36 12.21
CA VAL A 198 -24.25 15.29 13.04
C VAL A 198 -25.20 14.08 13.09
N VAL A 199 -26.51 14.31 13.23
CA VAL A 199 -27.51 13.22 13.22
C VAL A 199 -27.50 12.47 11.89
N LEU A 200 -27.43 13.19 10.76
CA LEU A 200 -27.34 12.58 9.44
C LEU A 200 -26.05 11.79 9.25
N LEU A 201 -24.91 12.39 9.64
CA LEU A 201 -23.61 11.71 9.57
C LEU A 201 -23.56 10.46 10.44
N THR A 202 -24.13 10.52 11.66
CA THR A 202 -24.19 9.36 12.55
C THR A 202 -25.06 8.25 11.97
N GLY A 203 -26.23 8.58 11.44
CA GLY A 203 -27.11 7.60 10.80
C GLY A 203 -26.47 6.95 9.55
N LEU A 204 -25.89 7.77 8.68
CA LEU A 204 -25.17 7.28 7.50
C LEU A 204 -23.93 6.45 7.89
N GLY A 205 -23.19 6.90 8.93
CA GLY A 205 -22.00 6.19 9.42
C GLY A 205 -22.35 4.83 10.01
N ALA A 206 -23.42 4.74 10.80
CA ALA A 206 -23.90 3.47 11.34
C ALA A 206 -24.32 2.50 10.22
N SER A 207 -25.09 2.99 9.25
CA SER A 207 -25.49 2.18 8.08
C SER A 207 -24.30 1.73 7.25
N ALA A 208 -23.33 2.62 7.02
CA ALA A 208 -22.10 2.31 6.29
C ALA A 208 -21.25 1.26 7.02
N ALA A 209 -21.18 1.31 8.37
CA ALA A 209 -20.45 0.32 9.16
C ALA A 209 -21.07 -1.08 9.04
N VAL A 210 -22.41 -1.18 9.08
CA VAL A 210 -23.12 -2.45 8.87
C VAL A 210 -22.88 -2.98 7.45
N LEU A 211 -23.01 -2.13 6.43
CA LEU A 211 -22.75 -2.52 5.05
C LEU A 211 -21.27 -2.96 4.85
N MET A 212 -20.32 -2.23 5.43
CA MET A 212 -18.91 -2.59 5.37
C MET A 212 -18.64 -3.95 6.01
N LEU A 213 -19.32 -4.28 7.12
CA LEU A 213 -19.20 -5.58 7.77
C LEU A 213 -19.75 -6.71 6.87
N VAL A 214 -20.89 -6.50 6.23
CA VAL A 214 -21.51 -7.47 5.32
C VAL A 214 -20.64 -7.72 4.07
N PHE A 215 -20.07 -6.67 3.51
CA PHE A 215 -19.26 -6.75 2.28
C PHE A 215 -17.76 -6.87 2.53
N LYS A 216 -17.31 -6.97 3.78
CA LYS A 216 -15.88 -7.02 4.15
C LYS A 216 -15.08 -7.99 3.31
N ASP A 217 -15.53 -9.23 3.21
CA ASP A 217 -14.78 -10.30 2.51
C ASP A 217 -14.77 -10.06 0.99
N SER A 218 -15.87 -9.56 0.43
CA SER A 218 -15.95 -9.20 -0.99
C SER A 218 -15.01 -8.04 -1.33
N ILE A 219 -14.98 -6.99 -0.50
CA ILE A 219 -14.08 -5.85 -0.69
C ILE A 219 -12.63 -6.31 -0.56
N MET A 220 -12.33 -7.14 0.45
CA MET A 220 -10.99 -7.65 0.67
C MET A 220 -10.53 -8.54 -0.49
N GLY A 221 -11.40 -9.42 -1.00
CA GLY A 221 -11.12 -10.23 -2.19
C GLY A 221 -10.84 -9.38 -3.43
N PHE A 222 -11.67 -8.37 -3.68
CA PHE A 222 -11.51 -7.45 -4.80
C PHE A 222 -10.18 -6.67 -4.75
N VAL A 223 -9.88 -6.05 -3.61
CA VAL A 223 -8.64 -5.28 -3.41
C VAL A 223 -7.41 -6.19 -3.56
N SER A 224 -7.47 -7.39 -2.97
CA SER A 224 -6.40 -8.38 -3.07
C SER A 224 -6.20 -8.90 -4.49
N GLY A 225 -7.28 -9.13 -5.24
CA GLY A 225 -7.19 -9.52 -6.65
C GLY A 225 -6.50 -8.47 -7.51
N ILE A 226 -6.83 -7.19 -7.31
CA ILE A 226 -6.14 -6.08 -7.98
C ILE A 226 -4.65 -6.03 -7.57
N GLN A 227 -4.36 -6.18 -6.29
CA GLN A 227 -2.99 -6.12 -5.77
C GLN A 227 -2.12 -7.26 -6.30
N LEU A 228 -2.64 -8.50 -6.36
CA LEU A 228 -1.95 -9.66 -6.95
C LEU A 228 -1.59 -9.39 -8.41
N SER A 229 -2.53 -8.85 -9.18
CA SER A 229 -2.35 -8.55 -10.60
C SER A 229 -1.41 -7.37 -10.83
N ALA A 230 -1.62 -6.26 -10.12
CA ALA A 230 -0.83 -5.03 -10.29
C ALA A 230 0.66 -5.21 -9.91
N ASN A 231 0.93 -6.04 -8.89
CA ASN A 231 2.30 -6.33 -8.44
C ASN A 231 2.93 -7.54 -9.16
N ASN A 232 2.26 -8.13 -10.13
CA ASN A 232 2.73 -9.34 -10.83
C ASN A 232 3.13 -10.48 -9.87
N MET A 233 2.45 -10.61 -8.72
CA MET A 233 2.77 -11.62 -7.71
C MET A 233 2.42 -13.02 -8.17
N LEU A 234 1.39 -13.14 -9.03
CA LEU A 234 0.86 -14.41 -9.51
C LEU A 234 0.26 -14.26 -10.91
N LYS A 235 0.54 -15.23 -11.78
CA LYS A 235 0.00 -15.31 -13.15
C LYS A 235 -0.57 -16.70 -13.42
N VAL A 236 -1.48 -16.78 -14.39
CA VAL A 236 -1.91 -18.06 -14.93
C VAL A 236 -0.72 -18.76 -15.57
N GLY A 237 -0.50 -20.03 -15.24
CA GLY A 237 0.65 -20.83 -15.65
C GLY A 237 1.75 -20.93 -14.59
N ASP A 238 1.76 -20.07 -13.56
CA ASP A 238 2.73 -20.17 -12.46
C ASP A 238 2.53 -21.45 -11.67
N TRP A 239 3.62 -22.12 -11.32
CA TRP A 239 3.59 -23.15 -10.30
C TRP A 239 3.76 -22.52 -8.93
N ILE A 240 2.79 -22.80 -8.02
CA ILE A 240 2.84 -22.33 -6.64
C ILE A 240 2.71 -23.49 -5.65
N THR A 241 3.31 -23.31 -4.48
CA THR A 241 3.14 -24.21 -3.34
C THR A 241 2.66 -23.43 -2.13
N MET A 242 1.52 -23.84 -1.56
CA MET A 242 0.90 -23.26 -0.38
C MET A 242 0.36 -24.39 0.52
N PRO A 243 1.22 -25.04 1.32
CA PRO A 243 0.88 -26.29 2.03
C PRO A 243 -0.28 -26.12 2.99
N LYS A 244 -0.41 -24.97 3.64
CA LYS A 244 -1.49 -24.65 4.58
C LYS A 244 -2.88 -24.83 3.97
N TYR A 245 -3.00 -24.63 2.66
CA TYR A 245 -4.27 -24.71 1.93
C TYR A 245 -4.32 -25.87 0.94
N GLY A 246 -3.37 -26.80 1.02
CA GLY A 246 -3.32 -27.96 0.15
C GLY A 246 -3.13 -27.62 -1.33
N ALA A 247 -2.44 -26.53 -1.63
CA ALA A 247 -2.12 -26.16 -3.01
C ALA A 247 -0.65 -26.45 -3.30
N ASP A 248 -0.41 -27.28 -4.32
CA ASP A 248 0.90 -27.56 -4.91
C ASP A 248 0.71 -27.92 -6.38
N GLY A 249 0.81 -26.93 -7.26
CA GLY A 249 0.54 -27.13 -8.67
C GLY A 249 0.46 -25.84 -9.48
N THR A 250 -0.14 -25.93 -10.65
CA THR A 250 -0.19 -24.84 -11.62
C THR A 250 -1.45 -24.00 -11.48
N VAL A 251 -1.30 -22.69 -11.46
CA VAL A 251 -2.39 -21.73 -11.48
C VAL A 251 -3.10 -21.78 -12.83
N ILE A 252 -4.38 -22.13 -12.83
CA ILE A 252 -5.19 -22.25 -14.06
C ILE A 252 -6.10 -21.06 -14.28
N GLU A 253 -6.46 -20.34 -13.22
CA GLU A 253 -7.38 -19.21 -13.29
C GLU A 253 -7.06 -18.21 -12.16
N VAL A 254 -7.07 -16.93 -12.49
CA VAL A 254 -6.97 -15.81 -11.54
C VAL A 254 -8.10 -14.85 -11.84
N THR A 255 -9.05 -14.74 -10.90
CA THR A 255 -10.15 -13.77 -10.94
C THR A 255 -10.04 -12.80 -9.77
N LEU A 256 -10.91 -11.79 -9.71
CA LEU A 256 -10.92 -10.82 -8.62
C LEU A 256 -11.22 -11.46 -7.24
N ASN A 257 -11.97 -12.57 -7.22
CA ASN A 257 -12.41 -13.19 -5.97
C ASN A 257 -11.88 -14.61 -5.77
N THR A 258 -11.19 -15.19 -6.77
CA THR A 258 -10.84 -16.60 -6.76
C THR A 258 -9.57 -16.85 -7.56
N VAL A 259 -8.66 -17.63 -6.99
CA VAL A 259 -7.53 -18.25 -7.68
C VAL A 259 -7.72 -19.76 -7.66
N LYS A 260 -7.64 -20.42 -8.83
CA LYS A 260 -7.71 -21.87 -8.95
C LYS A 260 -6.33 -22.44 -9.28
N VAL A 261 -5.91 -23.42 -8.50
CA VAL A 261 -4.65 -24.13 -8.67
C VAL A 261 -4.98 -25.60 -9.00
N ARG A 262 -4.47 -26.09 -10.12
CA ARG A 262 -4.49 -27.51 -10.43
C ARG A 262 -3.27 -28.15 -9.81
N ASN A 263 -3.49 -28.95 -8.78
CA ASN A 263 -2.47 -29.71 -8.10
C ASN A 263 -1.88 -30.82 -8.99
N PHE A 264 -0.73 -31.35 -8.64
CA PHE A 264 -0.08 -32.43 -9.39
C PHE A 264 -0.85 -33.76 -9.39
N ASP A 265 -1.76 -33.95 -8.43
CA ASP A 265 -2.72 -35.08 -8.39
C ASP A 265 -3.99 -34.83 -9.23
N ASN A 266 -4.03 -33.76 -10.04
CA ASN A 266 -5.16 -33.28 -10.82
C ASN A 266 -6.36 -32.76 -10.03
N THR A 267 -6.31 -32.65 -8.72
CA THR A 267 -7.32 -31.94 -7.94
C THR A 267 -7.23 -30.43 -8.16
N ILE A 268 -8.32 -29.71 -7.92
CA ILE A 268 -8.35 -28.26 -8.03
C ILE A 268 -8.55 -27.65 -6.64
N THR A 269 -7.56 -26.90 -6.19
CA THR A 269 -7.68 -26.09 -4.98
C THR A 269 -8.10 -24.68 -5.35
N THR A 270 -9.15 -24.19 -4.69
CA THR A 270 -9.67 -22.83 -4.88
C THR A 270 -9.28 -21.96 -3.68
N ILE A 271 -8.57 -20.88 -3.95
CA ILE A 271 -8.00 -20.00 -2.91
C ILE A 271 -8.54 -18.59 -3.11
N PRO A 272 -9.16 -17.96 -2.09
CA PRO A 272 -9.47 -16.55 -2.12
C PRO A 272 -8.20 -15.69 -2.25
N PRO A 273 -8.17 -14.66 -3.12
CA PRO A 273 -6.96 -13.82 -3.35
C PRO A 273 -6.38 -13.19 -2.09
N TYR A 274 -7.21 -12.86 -1.10
CA TYR A 274 -6.72 -12.24 0.13
C TYR A 274 -5.79 -13.15 0.94
N LEU A 275 -5.96 -14.48 0.85
CA LEU A 275 -5.07 -15.44 1.51
C LEU A 275 -3.68 -15.49 0.89
N LEU A 276 -3.57 -15.22 -0.42
CA LEU A 276 -2.28 -15.13 -1.12
C LEU A 276 -1.52 -13.83 -0.80
N ILE A 277 -2.20 -12.84 -0.21
CA ILE A 277 -1.58 -11.60 0.23
C ILE A 277 -1.29 -11.63 1.75
N SER A 278 -2.19 -12.23 2.53
CA SER A 278 -2.06 -12.29 3.98
C SER A 278 -1.12 -13.38 4.48
N ASP A 279 -1.02 -14.47 3.73
CA ASP A 279 -0.13 -15.60 4.03
C ASP A 279 1.03 -15.69 3.02
N SER A 280 2.07 -16.42 3.39
CA SER A 280 3.18 -16.69 2.47
C SER A 280 2.87 -17.88 1.56
N PHE A 281 3.23 -17.76 0.30
CA PHE A 281 3.27 -18.86 -0.67
C PHE A 281 4.59 -18.86 -1.42
N GLN A 282 4.98 -20.00 -1.96
CA GLN A 282 6.13 -20.12 -2.85
C GLN A 282 5.66 -20.05 -4.29
N ASN A 283 6.20 -19.09 -5.05
CA ASN A 283 6.06 -19.04 -6.50
C ASN A 283 7.34 -19.59 -7.14
N TRP A 284 7.21 -20.67 -7.90
CA TRP A 284 8.34 -21.35 -8.56
C TRP A 284 8.76 -20.70 -9.88
N GLN A 285 8.09 -19.64 -10.32
CA GLN A 285 8.44 -18.94 -11.56
C GLN A 285 9.91 -18.46 -11.54
N GLY A 286 10.36 -17.93 -10.40
CA GLY A 286 11.77 -17.54 -10.24
C GLY A 286 12.75 -18.72 -10.45
N MET A 287 12.40 -19.94 -10.03
CA MET A 287 13.18 -21.13 -10.31
C MET A 287 13.12 -21.48 -11.81
N GLN A 288 11.96 -21.39 -12.45
CA GLN A 288 11.80 -21.62 -13.87
C GLN A 288 12.61 -20.65 -14.75
N GLU A 289 12.74 -19.40 -14.31
CA GLU A 289 13.50 -18.36 -14.97
C GLU A 289 15.00 -18.42 -14.64
N SER A 290 15.38 -19.04 -13.52
CA SER A 290 16.78 -19.17 -13.09
C SER A 290 17.57 -20.15 -13.93
N GLY A 291 18.89 -20.17 -13.77
CA GLY A 291 19.81 -21.09 -14.45
C GLY A 291 19.74 -22.53 -13.97
N GLY A 292 18.96 -22.89 -12.94
CA GLY A 292 18.93 -24.27 -12.45
C GLY A 292 17.99 -24.51 -11.29
N ARG A 293 17.67 -25.81 -11.06
CA ARG A 293 16.87 -26.27 -9.92
C ARG A 293 17.78 -26.79 -8.82
N ARG A 294 17.60 -26.25 -7.59
CA ARG A 294 18.45 -26.58 -6.45
C ARG A 294 18.31 -28.02 -5.98
N VAL A 295 19.44 -28.68 -5.79
CA VAL A 295 19.58 -29.92 -5.03
C VAL A 295 20.22 -29.61 -3.67
N LYS A 296 19.63 -30.11 -2.62
CA LYS A 296 20.13 -30.00 -1.24
C LYS A 296 19.77 -31.29 -0.52
N ARG A 297 20.67 -32.26 -0.57
CA ARG A 297 20.54 -33.59 0.10
C ARG A 297 21.80 -33.97 0.82
N SER A 298 21.65 -34.64 1.95
CA SER A 298 22.75 -35.15 2.77
C SER A 298 22.81 -36.67 2.76
N ILE A 299 24.01 -37.22 2.89
CA ILE A 299 24.26 -38.61 3.23
C ILE A 299 24.94 -38.60 4.58
N ASN A 300 24.48 -39.43 5.52
CA ASN A 300 25.05 -39.53 6.87
C ASN A 300 26.19 -40.52 6.88
N ILE A 301 27.37 -40.05 7.17
CA ILE A 301 28.57 -40.89 7.31
C ILE A 301 28.73 -41.35 8.75
N ASP A 302 29.00 -42.63 8.96
CA ASP A 302 29.32 -43.20 10.26
C ASP A 302 30.62 -42.58 10.81
N MET A 303 30.49 -41.88 11.95
CA MET A 303 31.62 -41.18 12.60
C MET A 303 32.81 -42.12 12.91
N THR A 304 32.52 -43.38 13.21
CA THR A 304 33.57 -44.35 13.56
C THR A 304 34.41 -44.81 12.36
N SER A 305 33.97 -44.51 11.16
CA SER A 305 34.71 -44.79 9.91
C SER A 305 35.67 -43.67 9.50
N VAL A 306 35.65 -42.53 10.21
CA VAL A 306 36.52 -41.38 9.88
C VAL A 306 37.89 -41.57 10.58
N HIS A 307 38.94 -41.53 9.74
CA HIS A 307 40.32 -41.67 10.25
C HIS A 307 41.32 -40.91 9.35
N PHE A 308 42.57 -40.79 9.78
CA PHE A 308 43.68 -40.26 8.99
C PHE A 308 44.02 -41.18 7.83
N CYS A 309 44.34 -40.61 6.67
CA CYS A 309 44.80 -41.38 5.54
C CYS A 309 46.17 -42.01 5.80
N THR A 310 46.32 -43.29 5.39
CA THR A 310 47.62 -43.94 5.36
C THR A 310 48.33 -43.63 4.02
N PRO A 311 49.67 -43.85 3.93
CA PRO A 311 50.39 -43.69 2.66
C PRO A 311 49.81 -44.54 1.50
N GLU A 312 49.34 -45.74 1.81
CA GLU A 312 48.72 -46.67 0.85
C GLU A 312 47.39 -46.10 0.32
N MET A 313 46.60 -45.52 1.22
CA MET A 313 45.33 -44.85 0.85
C MET A 313 45.63 -43.66 -0.07
N LEU A 314 46.57 -42.80 0.28
CA LEU A 314 46.94 -41.66 -0.55
C LEU A 314 47.49 -42.13 -1.92
N ALA A 315 48.26 -43.21 -1.99
CA ALA A 315 48.72 -43.80 -3.25
C ALA A 315 47.56 -44.38 -4.08
N LYS A 316 46.49 -44.92 -3.44
CA LYS A 316 45.26 -45.35 -4.08
C LYS A 316 44.48 -44.12 -4.64
N TYR A 317 44.34 -43.08 -3.84
CA TYR A 317 43.57 -41.89 -4.22
C TYR A 317 44.23 -41.09 -5.35
N ARG A 318 45.58 -41.06 -5.47
CA ARG A 318 46.29 -40.47 -6.58
C ARG A 318 45.97 -41.13 -7.93
N LYS A 319 45.49 -42.37 -7.95
CA LYS A 319 45.05 -43.07 -9.17
C LYS A 319 43.65 -42.62 -9.60
N ILE A 320 42.90 -41.95 -8.76
CA ILE A 320 41.59 -41.41 -9.07
C ILE A 320 41.80 -40.09 -9.84
N GLN A 321 41.39 -40.03 -11.12
CA GLN A 321 41.62 -38.86 -11.99
C GLN A 321 41.15 -37.53 -11.38
N LEU A 322 40.01 -37.53 -10.74
CA LEU A 322 39.40 -36.32 -10.10
C LEU A 322 40.10 -35.89 -8.83
N LEU A 323 41.02 -36.73 -8.27
CA LEU A 323 41.67 -36.43 -6.98
C LEU A 323 43.17 -36.23 -7.08
N LYS A 324 43.80 -36.62 -8.17
CA LYS A 324 45.27 -36.59 -8.31
C LYS A 324 45.83 -35.23 -7.89
N ASP A 325 45.40 -34.17 -8.49
CA ASP A 325 45.94 -32.83 -8.26
C ASP A 325 45.65 -32.36 -6.83
N TYR A 326 44.45 -32.63 -6.30
CA TYR A 326 44.07 -32.29 -4.94
C TYR A 326 44.95 -33.00 -3.89
N VAL A 327 45.17 -34.30 -4.06
CA VAL A 327 46.00 -35.08 -3.11
C VAL A 327 47.47 -34.61 -3.13
N ASP A 328 48.03 -34.35 -4.33
CA ASP A 328 49.40 -33.89 -4.48
C ASP A 328 49.63 -32.48 -3.91
N GLU A 329 48.70 -31.56 -4.16
CA GLU A 329 48.75 -30.19 -3.64
C GLU A 329 48.57 -30.18 -2.11
N THR A 330 47.59 -30.93 -1.60
CA THR A 330 47.34 -31.00 -0.16
C THR A 330 48.46 -31.62 0.60
N GLU A 331 49.08 -32.68 0.04
CA GLU A 331 50.22 -33.33 0.64
C GLU A 331 51.42 -32.36 0.77
N LYS A 332 51.73 -31.60 -0.25
CA LYS A 332 52.76 -30.55 -0.22
C LYS A 332 52.46 -29.53 0.93
N VAL A 333 51.27 -29.03 0.99
CA VAL A 333 50.88 -28.04 2.04
C VAL A 333 51.00 -28.65 3.47
N VAL A 334 50.64 -29.93 3.61
CA VAL A 334 50.73 -30.64 4.88
C VAL A 334 52.22 -30.88 5.25
N GLU A 335 53.04 -31.33 4.29
CA GLU A 335 54.49 -31.56 4.52
C GLU A 335 55.23 -30.26 4.83
N GLU A 336 54.99 -29.19 4.09
CA GLU A 336 55.57 -27.87 4.32
C GLU A 336 55.24 -27.36 5.73
N TYR A 337 53.96 -27.41 6.12
CA TYR A 337 53.50 -27.00 7.46
C TYR A 337 54.17 -27.83 8.56
N ASN A 338 54.19 -29.15 8.42
CA ASN A 338 54.75 -30.03 9.44
C ASN A 338 56.30 -29.85 9.58
N LYS A 339 56.96 -29.56 8.48
CA LYS A 339 58.40 -29.26 8.44
C LYS A 339 58.71 -27.92 9.10
N GLU A 340 57.99 -26.88 8.72
CA GLU A 340 58.16 -25.53 9.28
C GLU A 340 57.98 -25.51 10.81
N HIS A 341 57.02 -26.27 11.29
CA HIS A 341 56.71 -26.33 12.72
C HIS A 341 57.46 -27.44 13.48
N HIS A 342 58.43 -28.09 12.85
CA HIS A 342 59.24 -29.17 13.46
C HIS A 342 58.41 -30.28 14.09
N ILE A 343 57.35 -30.72 13.43
CA ILE A 343 56.38 -31.67 13.95
C ILE A 343 57.00 -33.05 14.04
N ASP A 344 56.89 -33.69 15.22
CA ASP A 344 57.20 -35.09 15.40
C ASP A 344 56.11 -35.98 14.79
N ASN A 345 56.37 -36.53 13.65
CA ASN A 345 55.45 -37.35 12.84
C ASN A 345 55.27 -38.79 13.40
N SER A 346 55.98 -39.16 14.45
CA SER A 346 55.86 -40.50 15.07
C SER A 346 54.50 -40.71 15.73
N VAL A 347 53.83 -39.63 16.12
CA VAL A 347 52.51 -39.66 16.78
C VAL A 347 51.45 -39.05 15.82
N LEU A 348 50.38 -39.79 15.54
CA LEU A 348 49.37 -39.44 14.55
C LEU A 348 48.65 -38.14 14.84
N VAL A 349 48.50 -37.74 16.10
CA VAL A 349 47.80 -36.48 16.46
C VAL A 349 48.65 -35.24 16.31
N ASN A 350 49.97 -35.40 16.11
CA ASN A 350 50.85 -34.28 15.89
C ASN A 350 50.76 -33.76 14.44
N GLY A 351 50.76 -32.46 14.28
CA GLY A 351 50.75 -31.77 12.99
C GLY A 351 49.45 -31.94 12.20
N ARG A 352 49.59 -31.71 10.88
CA ARG A 352 48.45 -31.80 9.94
C ARG A 352 48.55 -33.13 9.19
N ARG A 353 47.36 -33.69 8.87
CA ARG A 353 47.23 -34.91 8.03
C ARG A 353 45.93 -34.86 7.27
N GLN A 354 45.86 -35.52 6.18
CA GLN A 354 44.62 -35.72 5.42
C GLN A 354 43.75 -36.79 6.09
N THR A 355 42.43 -36.62 6.00
CA THR A 355 41.46 -37.63 6.50
C THR A 355 40.72 -38.21 5.30
N ASN A 356 40.27 -39.45 5.40
CA ASN A 356 39.48 -40.10 4.36
C ASN A 356 38.21 -39.34 4.05
N LEU A 357 37.51 -38.76 5.03
CA LEU A 357 36.33 -37.91 4.85
C LEU A 357 36.69 -36.59 4.12
N GLY A 358 37.83 -35.98 4.41
CA GLY A 358 38.32 -34.79 3.71
C GLY A 358 38.58 -35.02 2.23
N VAL A 359 39.23 -36.14 1.92
CA VAL A 359 39.52 -36.55 0.55
C VAL A 359 38.24 -36.91 -0.22
N PHE A 360 37.32 -37.63 0.45
CA PHE A 360 36.01 -37.94 -0.13
C PHE A 360 35.18 -36.68 -0.43
N ARG A 361 35.18 -35.68 0.44
CA ARG A 361 34.51 -34.39 0.19
C ARG A 361 35.13 -33.67 -1.02
N ALA A 362 36.44 -33.69 -1.16
CA ALA A 362 37.12 -33.12 -2.34
C ALA A 362 36.76 -33.87 -3.63
N TYR A 363 36.70 -35.21 -3.57
CA TYR A 363 36.21 -36.01 -4.68
C TYR A 363 34.83 -35.61 -5.13
N LEU A 364 33.87 -35.54 -4.20
CA LEU A 364 32.49 -35.17 -4.50
C LEU A 364 32.40 -33.76 -5.12
N THR A 365 33.19 -32.83 -4.59
CA THR A 365 33.24 -31.47 -5.13
C THR A 365 33.72 -31.47 -6.60
N ASN A 366 34.77 -32.20 -6.90
CA ASN A 366 35.32 -32.31 -8.24
C ASN A 366 34.38 -33.11 -9.16
N TYR A 367 33.73 -34.15 -8.66
CA TYR A 367 32.73 -34.92 -9.37
C TYR A 367 31.57 -34.03 -9.84
N LEU A 368 30.97 -33.26 -8.92
CA LEU A 368 29.87 -32.36 -9.24
C LEU A 368 30.29 -31.26 -10.24
N LYS A 369 31.51 -30.74 -10.10
CA LYS A 369 32.04 -29.73 -11.03
C LYS A 369 32.26 -30.26 -12.47
N ASN A 370 32.47 -31.55 -12.61
CA ASN A 370 32.71 -32.19 -13.93
C ASN A 370 31.43 -32.77 -14.54
N LEU A 371 30.29 -32.73 -13.84
CA LEU A 371 29.03 -33.21 -14.40
C LEU A 371 28.37 -32.15 -15.31
N PRO A 372 28.09 -32.48 -16.59
CA PRO A 372 27.45 -31.55 -17.53
C PRO A 372 25.99 -31.22 -17.13
N THR A 373 25.37 -32.05 -16.29
CA THR A 373 24.01 -31.88 -15.77
C THR A 373 23.94 -30.91 -14.58
N VAL A 374 25.10 -30.48 -14.05
CA VAL A 374 25.22 -29.50 -12.96
C VAL A 374 25.54 -28.12 -13.53
N ASN A 375 24.78 -27.10 -13.15
CA ASN A 375 25.08 -25.74 -13.58
C ASN A 375 26.27 -25.20 -12.75
N GLN A 376 27.37 -24.89 -13.47
CA GLN A 376 28.63 -24.42 -12.88
C GLN A 376 28.64 -22.94 -12.56
N ASP A 377 27.72 -22.14 -13.10
CA ASP A 377 27.58 -20.70 -12.81
C ASP A 377 26.87 -20.43 -11.50
N LEU A 378 26.24 -21.45 -10.92
CA LEU A 378 25.54 -21.38 -9.64
C LEU A 378 26.33 -22.08 -8.53
N THR A 379 25.97 -21.80 -7.28
CA THR A 379 26.65 -22.34 -6.11
C THR A 379 26.69 -23.87 -6.17
N CYS A 380 27.91 -24.41 -6.19
CA CYS A 380 28.18 -25.85 -6.11
C CYS A 380 29.16 -26.10 -4.98
N MET A 381 28.73 -26.86 -3.95
CA MET A 381 29.59 -27.21 -2.80
C MET A 381 29.17 -28.53 -2.18
N VAL A 382 30.15 -29.18 -1.56
CA VAL A 382 29.93 -30.30 -0.64
C VAL A 382 30.37 -29.86 0.75
N ARG A 383 29.46 -29.85 1.69
CA ARG A 383 29.73 -29.38 3.06
C ARG A 383 29.35 -30.41 4.12
N GLN A 384 30.11 -30.39 5.19
CA GLN A 384 29.85 -31.16 6.37
C GLN A 384 28.93 -30.33 7.28
N LEU A 385 27.79 -30.89 7.67
CA LEU A 385 26.90 -30.28 8.67
C LEU A 385 27.29 -30.76 10.08
N GLN A 386 26.62 -30.23 11.09
CA GLN A 386 26.83 -30.61 12.47
C GLN A 386 26.57 -32.11 12.65
N PRO A 387 27.49 -32.85 13.31
CA PRO A 387 27.27 -34.23 13.63
C PRO A 387 25.99 -34.43 14.48
N THR A 388 25.31 -35.54 14.21
CA THR A 388 24.07 -35.92 14.89
C THR A 388 24.24 -37.35 15.46
N GLU A 389 23.26 -37.86 16.18
CA GLU A 389 23.18 -39.26 16.62
C GLU A 389 23.15 -40.25 15.45
N THR A 390 22.77 -39.80 14.28
CA THR A 390 22.75 -40.58 13.03
C THR A 390 23.98 -40.33 12.12
N GLY A 391 25.10 -39.88 12.71
CA GLY A 391 26.35 -39.70 12.00
C GLY A 391 26.64 -38.27 11.58
N ILE A 392 27.57 -38.10 10.64
CA ILE A 392 27.98 -36.82 10.07
C ILE A 392 27.23 -36.61 8.74
N PRO A 393 26.28 -35.65 8.67
CA PRO A 393 25.64 -35.36 7.42
C PRO A 393 26.61 -34.65 6.45
N LEU A 394 26.91 -35.27 5.33
CA LEU A 394 27.65 -34.69 4.24
C LEU A 394 26.65 -34.21 3.18
N GLU A 395 26.43 -32.89 3.08
CA GLU A 395 25.42 -32.29 2.23
C GLU A 395 26.01 -31.95 0.84
N LEU A 396 25.37 -32.47 -0.20
CA LEU A 396 25.61 -32.06 -1.57
C LEU A 396 24.64 -30.91 -1.89
N TYR A 397 25.20 -29.75 -2.18
CA TYR A 397 24.44 -28.55 -2.52
C TYR A 397 24.87 -28.07 -3.91
N PHE A 398 23.99 -28.21 -4.89
CA PHE A 398 24.26 -27.80 -6.26
C PHE A 398 22.95 -27.47 -7.01
N PHE A 399 23.06 -26.99 -8.24
CA PHE A 399 21.91 -26.73 -9.10
C PHE A 399 21.97 -27.61 -10.35
N SER A 400 20.92 -28.38 -10.56
CA SER A 400 20.74 -29.11 -11.83
C SER A 400 20.45 -28.12 -12.97
N ALA A 401 21.15 -28.26 -14.09
CA ALA A 401 20.92 -27.46 -15.31
C ALA A 401 19.52 -27.72 -15.91
N ASN A 402 19.01 -28.96 -15.74
CA ASN A 402 17.66 -29.30 -16.17
C ASN A 402 16.65 -29.08 -15.05
N LYS A 403 15.60 -28.28 -15.31
CA LYS A 403 14.56 -27.90 -14.34
C LYS A 403 13.29 -28.74 -14.46
N VAL A 404 13.14 -29.49 -15.56
CA VAL A 404 11.97 -30.37 -15.78
C VAL A 404 11.97 -31.46 -14.71
N TRP A 405 10.85 -31.63 -14.02
CA TRP A 405 10.78 -32.46 -12.82
C TRP A 405 11.29 -33.89 -13.02
N VAL A 406 10.80 -34.59 -14.03
CA VAL A 406 11.23 -35.99 -14.30
C VAL A 406 12.74 -36.09 -14.57
N ALA A 407 13.28 -35.19 -15.38
CA ALA A 407 14.72 -35.15 -15.67
C ALA A 407 15.54 -34.77 -14.45
N TYR A 408 15.07 -33.82 -13.64
CA TYR A 408 15.69 -33.41 -12.39
C TYR A 408 15.78 -34.57 -11.38
N GLU A 409 14.70 -35.36 -11.21
CA GLU A 409 14.72 -36.53 -10.32
C GLU A 409 15.66 -37.62 -10.85
N GLY A 410 15.73 -37.83 -12.17
CA GLY A 410 16.69 -38.74 -12.76
C GLY A 410 18.14 -38.34 -12.47
N ILE A 411 18.50 -37.06 -12.72
CA ILE A 411 19.84 -36.53 -12.39
C ILE A 411 20.18 -36.71 -10.91
N LEU A 412 19.20 -36.49 -10.06
CA LEU A 412 19.34 -36.61 -8.64
C LEU A 412 19.59 -38.07 -8.23
N ALA A 413 18.85 -39.01 -8.80
CA ALA A 413 19.03 -40.46 -8.57
C ALA A 413 20.43 -40.89 -9.00
N ASP A 414 20.84 -40.57 -10.24
CA ASP A 414 22.16 -40.93 -10.81
C ASP A 414 23.34 -40.42 -9.93
N VAL A 415 23.24 -39.20 -9.45
CA VAL A 415 24.26 -38.62 -8.57
C VAL A 415 24.32 -39.37 -7.24
N PHE A 416 23.19 -39.63 -6.61
CA PHE A 416 23.19 -40.27 -5.29
C PHE A 416 23.49 -41.76 -5.35
N ASP A 417 23.10 -42.46 -6.41
CA ASP A 417 23.51 -43.85 -6.65
C ASP A 417 25.01 -43.97 -6.78
N HIS A 418 25.64 -43.09 -7.59
CA HIS A 418 27.10 -43.04 -7.71
C HIS A 418 27.75 -42.75 -6.37
N VAL A 419 27.30 -41.73 -5.64
CA VAL A 419 27.86 -41.33 -4.34
C VAL A 419 27.81 -42.48 -3.34
N LEU A 420 26.67 -43.15 -3.21
CA LEU A 420 26.52 -44.31 -2.31
C LEU A 420 27.44 -45.50 -2.69
N ALA A 421 27.58 -45.76 -3.96
CA ALA A 421 28.43 -46.86 -4.46
C ALA A 421 29.89 -46.64 -4.18
N ILE A 422 30.40 -45.43 -4.16
CA ILE A 422 31.84 -45.13 -4.00
C ILE A 422 32.28 -44.89 -2.57
N ILE A 423 31.37 -44.69 -1.61
CA ILE A 423 31.74 -44.46 -0.19
C ILE A 423 32.69 -45.50 0.35
N PRO A 424 32.49 -46.81 0.14
CA PRO A 424 33.45 -47.84 0.60
C PRO A 424 34.87 -47.70 0.03
N GLU A 425 35.02 -47.12 -1.16
CA GLU A 425 36.37 -46.92 -1.78
C GLU A 425 37.22 -45.91 -1.00
N PHE A 426 36.60 -45.10 -0.14
CA PHE A 426 37.25 -44.18 0.80
C PHE A 426 37.33 -44.69 2.23
N ASP A 427 37.10 -45.98 2.44
CA ASP A 427 37.03 -46.62 3.78
C ASP A 427 36.04 -45.95 4.71
N LEU A 428 34.97 -45.38 4.13
CA LEU A 428 33.86 -44.77 4.82
C LEU A 428 32.64 -45.70 4.84
N ARG A 429 31.77 -45.52 5.81
CA ARG A 429 30.51 -46.24 5.91
C ARG A 429 29.36 -45.24 6.00
N VAL A 430 28.25 -45.55 5.33
CA VAL A 430 26.99 -44.85 5.54
C VAL A 430 26.40 -45.26 6.90
N PHE A 431 25.96 -44.28 7.69
CA PHE A 431 25.20 -44.59 8.89
C PHE A 431 23.83 -45.12 8.51
N GLN A 432 23.46 -46.24 9.04
CA GLN A 432 22.16 -46.87 8.87
C GLN A 432 21.72 -47.48 10.21
N ASN A 433 20.49 -47.30 10.60
CA ASN A 433 19.95 -48.00 11.76
C ASN A 433 19.97 -49.49 11.51
N PRO A 434 20.26 -50.30 12.53
CA PRO A 434 20.27 -51.77 12.39
C PRO A 434 18.93 -52.26 11.83
N SER A 435 19.02 -53.01 10.78
CA SER A 435 17.87 -53.70 10.18
C SER A 435 17.55 -55.00 10.94
N GLY A 436 16.34 -55.55 10.73
CA GLY A 436 16.03 -56.87 11.31
C GLY A 436 16.99 -57.97 10.88
N ALA A 437 17.62 -57.87 9.69
CA ALA A 437 18.64 -58.82 9.25
C ALA A 437 19.96 -58.67 10.06
N ASP A 438 20.32 -57.47 10.47
CA ASP A 438 21.51 -57.23 11.28
C ASP A 438 21.32 -57.81 12.70
N LEU A 439 20.12 -57.64 13.28
CA LEU A 439 19.76 -58.21 14.55
C LEU A 439 19.76 -59.75 14.54
N HIS A 440 19.30 -60.37 13.44
CA HIS A 440 19.38 -61.82 13.29
C HIS A 440 20.81 -62.31 13.22
N ARG A 441 21.74 -61.61 12.57
CA ARG A 441 23.16 -61.97 12.56
C ARG A 441 23.80 -61.90 13.94
N ILE A 442 23.37 -60.98 14.79
CA ILE A 442 23.86 -60.87 16.17
C ILE A 442 23.33 -62.03 17.04
N GLY A 443 22.05 -62.41 16.87
CA GLY A 443 21.44 -63.55 17.60
C GLY A 443 22.07 -64.91 17.29
N VAL A 444 22.46 -65.13 16.04
CA VAL A 444 23.14 -66.39 15.64
C VAL A 444 24.55 -66.53 16.17
N LYS A 445 25.20 -65.43 16.58
CA LYS A 445 26.54 -65.47 17.24
C LYS A 445 26.49 -65.72 18.75
N ILE A 446 25.31 -65.64 19.38
CA ILE A 446 25.15 -65.87 20.81
C ILE A 446 24.78 -67.33 21.14
N GLU A 447 24.33 -68.14 20.15
CA GLU A 447 23.95 -69.55 20.31
C GLU A 447 25.06 -70.58 19.92
N ASN A 448 26.28 -70.13 19.60
CA ASN A 448 27.46 -70.92 19.35
C ASN A 448 28.60 -70.44 20.29
#